data_e641b70097d57fcdc6cb043e926cfe16
#
_entry.id   e641b70097d57fcdc6cb043e926cfe16
#
_cell.length_a   1.000
_cell.length_b   1.000
_cell.length_c   1.000
_cell.angle_alpha   90.00
_cell.angle_beta   90.00
_cell.angle_gamma   90.00
#
_symmetry.space_group_name_H-M   'P 1'
#
loop_
_entity.id
_entity.type
_entity.pdbx_description
1 polymer ?
#
loop_
_entity_poly.entity_id
_entity_poly.type
_entity_poly.pdbx_seq_one_letter_code
_entity_poly.pdbx_strand_id
1 'polypeptide(L)'
;MEPVSNAIVYIVDDDAGVREALAWLLRSRRLLSESFDSAEAFDAMLKAQAAPCRPCCLLLDVRMPGMSGLALFDLLLARGELAGMPVIFLTGHADVPTAVDAVKRGAFDFYEKPFSDNALVDRIEQALAQSGAHLEQLRQRSSLQVRLHDLTERERDVMDLVVAGLPNKLIADQLEISVRTVEVHRARVFDK
;
A
#
# COMPACT_ATOMS: atom_id res chain seq x y z
N MET A 1 0.44 9.23 18.55
CA MET A 1 0.36 8.81 17.13
C MET A 1 0.76 10.03 16.33
N GLU A 2 1.91 10.00 15.68
CA GLU A 2 2.35 11.14 14.87
C GLU A 2 1.37 11.34 13.71
N PRO A 3 0.97 12.58 13.39
CA PRO A 3 0.11 12.84 12.26
C PRO A 3 0.82 12.38 11.00
N VAL A 4 0.13 11.62 10.16
CA VAL A 4 0.61 11.18 8.83
C VAL A 4 0.63 12.42 7.93
N SER A 5 1.61 13.30 8.13
CA SER A 5 1.65 14.67 7.60
C SER A 5 1.78 14.75 6.07
N ASN A 6 1.82 13.60 5.38
CA ASN A 6 1.93 13.53 3.91
C ASN A 6 0.99 12.48 3.28
N ALA A 7 -0.08 12.11 3.98
CA ALA A 7 -1.08 11.19 3.44
C ALA A 7 -2.08 11.91 2.55
N ILE A 8 -2.69 11.19 1.61
CA ILE A 8 -3.73 11.71 0.73
C ILE A 8 -4.95 10.81 0.72
N VAL A 9 -6.15 11.43 0.70
CA VAL A 9 -7.42 10.74 0.51
C VAL A 9 -7.95 11.10 -0.87
N TYR A 10 -8.12 10.12 -1.71
CA TYR A 10 -8.78 10.27 -3.00
C TYR A 10 -10.29 10.14 -2.81
N ILE A 11 -11.05 11.03 -3.42
CA ILE A 11 -12.52 11.04 -3.37
C ILE A 11 -13.02 10.86 -4.80
N VAL A 12 -13.76 9.79 -5.07
CA VAL A 12 -14.35 9.52 -6.38
C VAL A 12 -15.86 9.36 -6.21
N ASP A 13 -16.60 10.37 -6.68
CA ASP A 13 -18.04 10.48 -6.52
C ASP A 13 -18.57 11.41 -7.63
N ASP A 14 -19.67 11.12 -8.29
CA ASP A 14 -20.22 11.97 -9.34
C ASP A 14 -20.95 13.22 -8.81
N ASP A 15 -21.42 13.18 -7.55
CA ASP A 15 -22.06 14.31 -6.89
C ASP A 15 -21.04 15.34 -6.39
N ALA A 16 -21.04 16.54 -6.99
CA ALA A 16 -20.15 17.63 -6.60
C ALA A 16 -20.35 18.06 -5.14
N GLY A 17 -21.60 18.05 -4.64
CA GLY A 17 -21.90 18.44 -3.25
C GLY A 17 -21.30 17.44 -2.25
N VAL A 18 -21.32 16.16 -2.56
CA VAL A 18 -20.69 15.11 -1.73
C VAL A 18 -19.17 15.29 -1.74
N ARG A 19 -18.55 15.51 -2.90
CA ARG A 19 -17.10 15.75 -3.00
C ARG A 19 -16.66 16.97 -2.19
N GLU A 20 -17.40 18.09 -2.30
CA GLU A 20 -17.10 19.32 -1.55
C GLU A 20 -17.24 19.11 -0.03
N ALA A 21 -18.32 18.44 0.42
CA ALA A 21 -18.55 18.16 1.82
C ALA A 21 -17.44 17.26 2.41
N LEU A 22 -17.05 16.20 1.70
CA LEU A 22 -15.95 15.32 2.11
C LEU A 22 -14.60 16.06 2.11
N ALA A 23 -14.31 16.85 1.10
CA ALA A 23 -13.08 17.64 1.05
C ALA A 23 -13.01 18.65 2.20
N TRP A 24 -14.13 19.28 2.56
CA TRP A 24 -14.19 20.17 3.71
C TRP A 24 -13.98 19.43 5.02
N LEU A 25 -14.65 18.29 5.22
CA LEU A 25 -14.48 17.41 6.38
C LEU A 25 -13.00 17.00 6.56
N LEU A 26 -12.37 16.50 5.51
CA LEU A 26 -10.97 16.06 5.55
C LEU A 26 -10.02 17.23 5.85
N ARG A 27 -10.25 18.39 5.24
CA ARG A 27 -9.48 19.61 5.52
C ARG A 27 -9.59 20.04 6.99
N SER A 28 -10.79 19.93 7.60
CA SER A 28 -11.00 20.24 9.02
C SER A 28 -10.18 19.33 9.94
N ARG A 29 -9.83 18.15 9.46
CA ARG A 29 -8.99 17.14 10.14
C ARG A 29 -7.53 17.18 9.69
N ARG A 30 -7.12 18.19 8.90
CA ARG A 30 -5.76 18.35 8.35
C ARG A 30 -5.31 17.18 7.46
N LEU A 31 -6.25 16.50 6.83
CA LEU A 31 -6.01 15.47 5.82
C LEU A 31 -6.06 16.11 4.43
N LEU A 32 -5.07 15.79 3.61
CA LEU A 32 -5.05 16.19 2.20
C LEU A 32 -6.04 15.34 1.42
N SER A 33 -6.75 15.96 0.48
CA SER A 33 -7.66 15.24 -0.41
C SER A 33 -7.55 15.72 -1.84
N GLU A 34 -7.84 14.81 -2.76
CA GLU A 34 -7.98 15.08 -4.19
C GLU A 34 -9.27 14.42 -4.68
N SER A 35 -10.08 15.16 -5.46
CA SER A 35 -11.43 14.75 -5.84
C SER A 35 -11.54 14.53 -7.33
N PHE A 36 -12.28 13.50 -7.72
CA PHE A 36 -12.57 13.09 -9.10
C PHE A 36 -14.08 12.93 -9.26
N ASP A 37 -14.60 13.35 -10.38
CA ASP A 37 -16.02 13.29 -10.72
C ASP A 37 -16.44 11.96 -11.36
N SER A 38 -15.49 11.11 -11.69
CA SER A 38 -15.72 9.83 -12.36
C SER A 38 -14.60 8.82 -12.08
N ALA A 39 -14.95 7.54 -12.18
CA ALA A 39 -14.00 6.44 -12.08
C ALA A 39 -12.94 6.50 -13.19
N GLU A 40 -13.33 6.94 -14.39
CA GLU A 40 -12.45 7.08 -15.54
C GLU A 40 -11.39 8.18 -15.32
N ALA A 41 -11.77 9.31 -14.73
CA ALA A 41 -10.85 10.39 -14.41
C ALA A 41 -9.80 9.95 -13.38
N PHE A 42 -10.24 9.21 -12.35
CA PHE A 42 -9.34 8.64 -11.35
C PHE A 42 -8.39 7.58 -11.95
N ASP A 43 -8.91 6.66 -12.77
CA ASP A 43 -8.10 5.64 -13.45
C ASP A 43 -7.06 6.28 -14.39
N ALA A 44 -7.44 7.34 -15.11
CA ALA A 44 -6.53 8.08 -15.96
C ALA A 44 -5.40 8.75 -15.15
N MET A 45 -5.72 9.33 -13.99
CA MET A 45 -4.72 9.88 -13.07
C MET A 45 -3.74 8.81 -12.58
N LEU A 46 -4.23 7.64 -12.14
CA LEU A 46 -3.37 6.55 -11.68
C LEU A 46 -2.42 6.04 -12.78
N LYS A 47 -2.90 5.96 -14.01
CA LYS A 47 -2.07 5.56 -15.16
C LYS A 47 -0.99 6.59 -15.52
N ALA A 48 -1.24 7.87 -15.26
CA ALA A 48 -0.31 8.96 -15.55
C ALA A 48 0.75 9.15 -14.46
N GLN A 49 0.50 8.67 -13.25
CA GLN A 49 1.39 8.82 -12.11
C GLN A 49 2.17 7.53 -11.85
N ALA A 50 3.37 7.68 -11.30
CA ALA A 50 4.09 6.56 -10.69
C ALA A 50 3.33 6.07 -9.45
N ALA A 51 3.58 4.80 -9.04
CA ALA A 51 2.97 4.21 -7.85
C ALA A 51 3.02 5.18 -6.64
N PRO A 52 1.98 5.22 -5.80
CA PRO A 52 1.91 6.14 -4.67
C PRO A 52 3.15 6.01 -3.78
N CYS A 53 3.88 7.11 -3.57
CA CYS A 53 5.05 7.16 -2.68
C CYS A 53 4.70 7.62 -1.25
N ARG A 54 3.42 7.88 -0.99
CA ARG A 54 2.86 8.35 0.29
C ARG A 54 1.63 7.53 0.67
N PRO A 55 1.29 7.43 1.97
CA PRO A 55 0.07 6.75 2.41
C PRO A 55 -1.17 7.33 1.73
N CYS A 56 -2.06 6.48 1.26
CA CYS A 56 -3.27 6.90 0.58
C CYS A 56 -4.47 6.01 0.93
N CYS A 57 -5.67 6.55 0.72
CA CYS A 57 -6.93 5.87 0.87
C CYS A 57 -7.88 6.35 -0.23
N LEU A 58 -8.73 5.46 -0.75
CA LEU A 58 -9.74 5.79 -1.75
C LEU A 58 -11.13 5.74 -1.13
N LEU A 59 -11.84 6.87 -1.13
CA LEU A 59 -13.28 6.95 -0.91
C LEU A 59 -13.97 6.85 -2.27
N LEU A 60 -14.80 5.84 -2.45
CA LEU A 60 -15.35 5.48 -3.75
C LEU A 60 -16.86 5.33 -3.69
N ASP A 61 -17.56 6.17 -4.44
CA ASP A 61 -19.01 5.95 -4.61
C ASP A 61 -19.27 4.70 -5.44
N VAL A 62 -20.30 3.95 -5.06
CA VAL A 62 -20.65 2.68 -5.72
C VAL A 62 -21.31 2.92 -7.08
N ARG A 63 -22.18 3.96 -7.14
CA ARG A 63 -23.04 4.19 -8.31
C ARG A 63 -22.69 5.52 -8.99
N MET A 64 -21.95 5.44 -10.05
CA MET A 64 -21.59 6.58 -10.88
C MET A 64 -21.99 6.34 -12.35
N PRO A 65 -22.25 7.40 -13.12
CA PRO A 65 -22.41 7.30 -14.58
C PRO A 65 -21.14 6.72 -15.22
N GLY A 66 -21.28 5.94 -16.27
CA GLY A 66 -20.15 5.30 -16.93
C GLY A 66 -19.62 4.10 -16.13
N MET A 67 -18.39 4.15 -15.69
CA MET A 67 -17.80 3.09 -14.86
C MET A 67 -18.27 3.22 -13.40
N SER A 68 -18.92 2.17 -12.89
CA SER A 68 -19.31 2.12 -11.48
C SER A 68 -18.08 1.98 -10.55
N GLY A 69 -18.23 2.36 -9.27
CA GLY A 69 -17.15 2.17 -8.29
C GLY A 69 -16.76 0.72 -8.10
N LEU A 70 -17.71 -0.22 -8.17
CA LEU A 70 -17.39 -1.66 -8.13
C LEU A 70 -16.55 -2.11 -9.33
N ALA A 71 -16.87 -1.62 -10.54
CA ALA A 71 -16.09 -1.92 -11.73
C ALA A 71 -14.67 -1.34 -11.65
N LEU A 72 -14.51 -0.12 -11.12
CA LEU A 72 -13.19 0.46 -10.85
C LEU A 72 -12.43 -0.38 -9.82
N PHE A 73 -13.07 -0.77 -8.73
CA PHE A 73 -12.46 -1.62 -7.71
C PHE A 73 -11.95 -2.94 -8.29
N ASP A 74 -12.73 -3.59 -9.14
CA ASP A 74 -12.34 -4.82 -9.82
C ASP A 74 -11.13 -4.63 -10.73
N LEU A 75 -11.10 -3.52 -11.44
CA LEU A 75 -10.00 -3.15 -12.30
C LEU A 75 -8.70 -2.93 -11.50
N LEU A 76 -8.78 -2.19 -10.38
CA LEU A 76 -7.64 -1.94 -9.48
C LEU A 76 -7.16 -3.23 -8.79
N LEU A 77 -8.09 -4.10 -8.40
CA LEU A 77 -7.79 -5.41 -7.82
C LEU A 77 -7.03 -6.29 -8.83
N ALA A 78 -7.50 -6.36 -10.07
CA ALA A 78 -6.86 -7.13 -11.13
C ALA A 78 -5.43 -6.65 -11.47
N ARG A 79 -5.16 -5.35 -11.26
CA ARG A 79 -3.82 -4.76 -11.45
C ARG A 79 -2.92 -4.86 -10.20
N GLY A 80 -3.45 -5.31 -9.06
CA GLY A 80 -2.70 -5.37 -7.80
C GLY A 80 -2.44 -4.00 -7.16
N GLU A 81 -3.16 -2.96 -7.55
CA GLU A 81 -2.98 -1.58 -7.08
C GLU A 81 -3.58 -1.33 -5.68
N LEU A 82 -4.48 -2.21 -5.23
CA LEU A 82 -5.16 -2.07 -3.93
C LEU A 82 -4.29 -2.37 -2.72
N ALA A 83 -3.17 -3.07 -2.90
CA ALA A 83 -2.32 -3.49 -1.78
C ALA A 83 -1.81 -2.32 -0.92
N GLY A 84 -1.54 -1.17 -1.55
CA GLY A 84 -1.09 0.06 -0.88
C GLY A 84 -2.17 1.16 -0.78
N MET A 85 -3.37 0.91 -1.30
CA MET A 85 -4.47 1.88 -1.38
C MET A 85 -5.78 1.26 -0.89
N PRO A 86 -6.03 1.22 0.42
CA PRO A 86 -7.30 0.74 0.97
C PRO A 86 -8.49 1.51 0.41
N VAL A 87 -9.56 0.80 0.07
CA VAL A 87 -10.78 1.36 -0.51
C VAL A 87 -11.91 1.32 0.50
N ILE A 88 -12.54 2.47 0.75
CA ILE A 88 -13.77 2.61 1.52
C ILE A 88 -14.88 2.98 0.55
N PHE A 89 -15.87 2.14 0.42
CA PHE A 89 -17.04 2.44 -0.40
C PHE A 89 -18.02 3.36 0.33
N LEU A 90 -18.57 4.31 -0.40
CA LEU A 90 -19.67 5.17 0.02
C LEU A 90 -20.86 4.92 -0.90
N THR A 91 -22.07 4.75 -0.38
CA THR A 91 -23.25 4.51 -1.21
C THR A 91 -24.51 5.15 -0.65
N GLY A 92 -25.36 5.65 -1.52
CA GLY A 92 -26.69 6.15 -1.15
C GLY A 92 -27.76 5.03 -0.98
N HIS A 93 -27.42 3.79 -1.34
CA HIS A 93 -28.33 2.65 -1.18
C HIS A 93 -27.50 1.43 -0.78
N ALA A 94 -27.57 1.07 0.50
CA ALA A 94 -26.90 -0.12 0.99
C ALA A 94 -27.65 -1.37 0.49
N ASP A 95 -27.00 -2.08 -0.38
CA ASP A 95 -27.28 -3.49 -0.63
C ASP A 95 -26.30 -4.32 0.20
N VAL A 96 -26.80 -4.91 1.29
CA VAL A 96 -25.99 -5.70 2.22
C VAL A 96 -25.19 -6.80 1.50
N PRO A 97 -25.75 -7.57 0.56
CA PRO A 97 -24.98 -8.53 -0.22
C PRO A 97 -23.80 -7.90 -0.96
N THR A 98 -23.99 -6.76 -1.60
CA THR A 98 -22.93 -6.03 -2.32
C THR A 98 -21.83 -5.55 -1.37
N ALA A 99 -22.21 -5.01 -0.20
CA ALA A 99 -21.23 -4.59 0.81
C ALA A 99 -20.38 -5.75 1.34
N VAL A 100 -21.02 -6.87 1.66
CA VAL A 100 -20.36 -8.09 2.14
C VAL A 100 -19.42 -8.65 1.07
N ASP A 101 -19.84 -8.68 -0.19
CA ASP A 101 -19.00 -9.15 -1.29
C ASP A 101 -17.78 -8.26 -1.50
N ALA A 102 -17.96 -6.94 -1.52
CA ALA A 102 -16.86 -5.98 -1.66
C ALA A 102 -15.81 -6.16 -0.55
N VAL A 103 -16.23 -6.29 0.70
CA VAL A 103 -15.33 -6.49 1.85
C VAL A 103 -14.62 -7.85 1.77
N LYS A 104 -15.32 -8.94 1.39
CA LYS A 104 -14.70 -10.26 1.17
C LYS A 104 -13.64 -10.24 0.07
N ARG A 105 -13.79 -9.37 -0.91
CA ARG A 105 -12.86 -9.20 -2.03
C ARG A 105 -11.72 -8.23 -1.73
N GLY A 106 -11.67 -7.68 -0.52
CA GLY A 106 -10.56 -6.89 -0.03
C GLY A 106 -10.81 -5.38 0.06
N ALA A 107 -12.06 -4.92 -0.10
CA ALA A 107 -12.40 -3.56 0.28
C ALA A 107 -12.16 -3.37 1.78
N PHE A 108 -11.64 -2.20 2.16
CA PHE A 108 -11.31 -1.91 3.54
C PHE A 108 -12.57 -1.72 4.39
N ASP A 109 -13.56 -1.03 3.85
CA ASP A 109 -14.87 -0.85 4.50
C ASP A 109 -15.94 -0.38 3.51
N PHE A 110 -17.18 -0.26 4.04
CA PHE A 110 -18.36 0.14 3.29
C PHE A 110 -19.29 0.98 4.17
N TYR A 111 -19.68 2.17 3.70
CA TYR A 111 -20.55 3.11 4.42
C TYR A 111 -21.78 3.49 3.60
N GLU A 112 -22.93 3.48 4.25
CA GLU A 112 -24.17 4.02 3.69
C GLU A 112 -24.30 5.51 3.99
N LYS A 113 -24.64 6.31 2.98
CA LYS A 113 -25.00 7.73 3.12
C LYS A 113 -26.46 7.84 3.64
N PRO A 114 -26.76 8.65 4.67
CA PRO A 114 -25.84 9.52 5.41
C PRO A 114 -25.05 8.76 6.48
N PHE A 115 -23.77 9.06 6.62
CA PHE A 115 -22.86 8.46 7.61
C PHE A 115 -22.44 9.47 8.69
N SER A 116 -21.89 8.98 9.79
CA SER A 116 -21.27 9.81 10.82
C SER A 116 -19.88 10.26 10.36
N ASP A 117 -19.65 11.59 10.33
CA ASP A 117 -18.37 12.19 9.99
C ASP A 117 -17.22 11.64 10.83
N ASN A 118 -17.42 11.52 12.15
CA ASN A 118 -16.38 11.00 13.04
C ASN A 118 -16.06 9.54 12.74
N ALA A 119 -17.08 8.69 12.54
CA ALA A 119 -16.86 7.28 12.21
C ALA A 119 -16.13 7.10 10.89
N LEU A 120 -16.46 7.90 9.87
CA LEU A 120 -15.77 7.87 8.59
C LEU A 120 -14.32 8.32 8.74
N VAL A 121 -14.05 9.42 9.44
CA VAL A 121 -12.68 9.92 9.65
C VAL A 121 -11.84 8.91 10.41
N ASP A 122 -12.34 8.33 11.49
CA ASP A 122 -11.61 7.29 12.25
C ASP A 122 -11.24 6.10 11.35
N ARG A 123 -12.12 5.75 10.43
CA ARG A 123 -11.89 4.65 9.52
C ARG A 123 -10.88 5.00 8.42
N ILE A 124 -10.93 6.23 7.91
CA ILE A 124 -9.92 6.76 6.97
C ILE A 124 -8.53 6.76 7.62
N GLU A 125 -8.40 7.20 8.87
CA GLU A 125 -7.12 7.20 9.59
C GLU A 125 -6.55 5.77 9.74
N GLN A 126 -7.39 4.78 10.02
CA GLN A 126 -6.98 3.37 10.04
C GLN A 126 -6.52 2.88 8.66
N ALA A 127 -7.24 3.25 7.60
CA ALA A 127 -6.87 2.92 6.23
C ALA A 127 -5.52 3.54 5.84
N LEU A 128 -5.30 4.81 6.17
CA LEU A 128 -4.03 5.50 5.94
C LEU A 128 -2.88 4.88 6.72
N ALA A 129 -3.10 4.44 7.96
CA ALA A 129 -2.11 3.72 8.76
C ALA A 129 -1.74 2.37 8.11
N GLN A 130 -2.71 1.62 7.59
CA GLN A 130 -2.46 0.38 6.86
C GLN A 130 -1.64 0.64 5.58
N SER A 131 -2.01 1.67 4.79
CA SER A 131 -1.26 2.08 3.61
C SER A 131 0.18 2.45 3.94
N GLY A 132 0.39 3.21 5.01
CA GLY A 132 1.72 3.59 5.48
C GLY A 132 2.59 2.40 5.87
N ALA A 133 2.03 1.44 6.61
CA ALA A 133 2.73 0.21 6.98
C ALA A 133 3.13 -0.63 5.74
N HIS A 134 2.24 -0.71 4.74
CA HIS A 134 2.53 -1.40 3.49
C HIS A 134 3.69 -0.73 2.72
N LEU A 135 3.69 0.60 2.59
CA LEU A 135 4.76 1.35 1.94
C LEU A 135 6.11 1.16 2.66
N GLU A 136 6.09 1.14 3.98
CA GLU A 136 7.32 0.91 4.77
C GLU A 136 7.86 -0.50 4.53
N GLN A 137 7.00 -1.51 4.48
CA GLN A 137 7.42 -2.88 4.12
C GLN A 137 8.04 -2.95 2.72
N LEU A 138 7.45 -2.24 1.73
CA LEU A 138 8.00 -2.16 0.38
C LEU A 138 9.38 -1.50 0.36
N ARG A 139 9.57 -0.40 1.10
CA ARG A 139 10.86 0.29 1.23
C ARG A 139 11.93 -0.63 1.85
N GLN A 140 11.58 -1.33 2.92
CA GLN A 140 12.48 -2.27 3.57
C GLN A 140 12.88 -3.41 2.63
N ARG A 141 11.90 -3.98 1.91
CA ARG A 141 12.18 -5.01 0.89
C ARG A 141 13.11 -4.52 -0.21
N SER A 142 12.84 -3.32 -0.75
CA SER A 142 13.67 -2.71 -1.78
C SER A 142 15.09 -2.46 -1.29
N SER A 143 15.25 -1.93 -0.06
CA SER A 143 16.56 -1.71 0.57
C SER A 143 17.34 -3.02 0.72
N LEU A 144 16.67 -4.09 1.20
CA LEU A 144 17.31 -5.40 1.32
C LEU A 144 17.72 -5.98 -0.05
N GLN A 145 16.89 -5.81 -1.09
CA GLN A 145 17.22 -6.24 -2.45
C GLN A 145 18.45 -5.52 -3.00
N VAL A 146 18.57 -4.21 -2.79
CA VAL A 146 19.75 -3.43 -3.18
C VAL A 146 20.99 -3.97 -2.45
N ARG A 147 20.92 -4.16 -1.13
CA ARG A 147 22.04 -4.70 -0.33
C ARG A 147 22.45 -6.10 -0.78
N LEU A 148 21.50 -6.97 -1.11
CA LEU A 148 21.77 -8.29 -1.66
C LEU A 148 22.42 -8.24 -3.05
N HIS A 149 22.03 -7.25 -3.87
CA HIS A 149 22.62 -7.05 -5.20
C HIS A 149 24.08 -6.58 -5.12
N ASP A 150 24.42 -5.81 -4.09
CA ASP A 150 25.77 -5.30 -3.85
C ASP A 150 26.76 -6.35 -3.32
N LEU A 151 26.27 -7.56 -2.97
CA LEU A 151 27.14 -8.67 -2.62
C LEU A 151 27.85 -9.24 -3.86
N THR A 152 29.15 -9.45 -3.72
CA THR A 152 29.90 -10.23 -4.71
C THR A 152 29.45 -11.69 -4.72
N GLU A 153 29.72 -12.44 -5.77
CA GLU A 153 29.41 -13.88 -5.86
C GLU A 153 29.92 -14.64 -4.62
N ARG A 154 31.16 -14.40 -4.24
CA ARG A 154 31.78 -15.05 -3.08
C ARG A 154 31.14 -14.66 -1.73
N GLU A 155 30.73 -13.42 -1.59
CA GLU A 155 30.01 -12.97 -0.40
C GLU A 155 28.61 -13.61 -0.33
N ARG A 156 27.97 -13.79 -1.48
CA ARG A 156 26.67 -14.47 -1.58
C ARG A 156 26.78 -15.95 -1.25
N ASP A 157 27.78 -16.67 -1.81
CA ASP A 157 28.04 -18.07 -1.49
C ASP A 157 28.23 -18.28 0.03
N VAL A 158 29.04 -17.40 0.65
CA VAL A 158 29.26 -17.46 2.10
C VAL A 158 27.98 -17.15 2.87
N MET A 159 27.21 -16.14 2.46
CA MET A 159 25.93 -15.79 3.11
C MET A 159 24.95 -16.97 3.07
N ASP A 160 24.78 -17.62 1.93
CA ASP A 160 23.85 -18.74 1.77
C ASP A 160 24.20 -19.89 2.69
N LEU A 161 25.49 -20.22 2.85
CA LEU A 161 25.95 -21.27 3.73
C LEU A 161 25.83 -20.88 5.22
N VAL A 162 26.01 -19.62 5.55
CA VAL A 162 25.76 -19.08 6.90
C VAL A 162 24.28 -19.18 7.27
N VAL A 163 23.39 -18.79 6.35
CA VAL A 163 21.92 -18.91 6.55
C VAL A 163 21.49 -20.37 6.68
N ALA A 164 22.17 -21.30 5.98
CA ALA A 164 21.96 -22.73 6.13
C ALA A 164 22.51 -23.30 7.48
N GLY A 165 23.14 -22.45 8.31
CA GLY A 165 23.62 -22.84 9.65
C GLY A 165 24.99 -23.53 9.68
N LEU A 166 25.77 -23.48 8.59
CA LEU A 166 27.07 -24.12 8.55
C LEU A 166 28.12 -23.35 9.36
N PRO A 167 28.97 -24.02 10.14
CA PRO A 167 30.10 -23.40 10.82
C PRO A 167 31.21 -23.02 9.81
N ASN A 168 32.00 -21.99 10.15
CA ASN A 168 33.04 -21.46 9.26
C ASN A 168 33.98 -22.51 8.68
N LYS A 169 34.32 -23.55 9.43
CA LYS A 169 35.19 -24.62 8.98
C LYS A 169 34.60 -25.41 7.79
N LEU A 170 33.30 -25.76 7.88
CA LEU A 170 32.62 -26.47 6.79
C LEU A 170 32.36 -25.56 5.58
N ILE A 171 32.14 -24.26 5.80
CA ILE A 171 32.04 -23.26 4.72
C ILE A 171 33.38 -23.16 3.99
N ALA A 172 34.50 -23.10 4.73
CA ALA A 172 35.84 -23.05 4.20
C ALA A 172 36.13 -24.29 3.31
N ASP A 173 35.82 -25.48 3.82
CA ASP A 173 36.00 -26.74 3.10
C ASP A 173 35.14 -26.81 1.84
N GLN A 174 33.87 -26.36 1.90
CA GLN A 174 32.93 -26.43 0.79
C GLN A 174 33.26 -25.42 -0.33
N LEU A 175 33.78 -24.24 0.04
CA LEU A 175 34.13 -23.18 -0.91
C LEU A 175 35.61 -23.23 -1.33
N GLU A 176 36.40 -24.20 -0.82
CA GLU A 176 37.83 -24.38 -1.06
C GLU A 176 38.65 -23.12 -0.73
N ILE A 177 38.35 -22.46 0.41
CA ILE A 177 39.01 -21.25 0.91
C ILE A 177 39.46 -21.43 2.38
N SER A 178 40.28 -20.52 2.88
CA SER A 178 40.69 -20.57 4.29
C SER A 178 39.55 -20.11 5.23
N VAL A 179 39.52 -20.62 6.47
CA VAL A 179 38.59 -20.16 7.50
C VAL A 179 38.68 -18.65 7.71
N ARG A 180 39.89 -18.09 7.67
CA ARG A 180 40.14 -16.65 7.78
C ARG A 180 39.48 -15.88 6.61
N THR A 181 39.50 -16.45 5.40
CA THR A 181 38.83 -15.84 4.23
C THR A 181 37.31 -15.86 4.40
N VAL A 182 36.73 -16.94 4.98
CA VAL A 182 35.30 -16.99 5.33
C VAL A 182 34.97 -15.89 6.33
N GLU A 183 35.77 -15.69 7.37
CA GLU A 183 35.55 -14.62 8.37
C GLU A 183 35.54 -13.23 7.74
N VAL A 184 36.47 -12.97 6.81
CA VAL A 184 36.52 -11.68 6.07
C VAL A 184 35.27 -11.48 5.21
N HIS A 185 34.82 -12.52 4.48
CA HIS A 185 33.61 -12.41 3.69
C HIS A 185 32.37 -12.24 4.58
N ARG A 186 32.26 -12.94 5.70
CA ARG A 186 31.19 -12.76 6.68
C ARG A 186 31.14 -11.31 7.19
N ALA A 187 32.28 -10.75 7.61
CA ALA A 187 32.33 -9.37 8.07
C ALA A 187 31.80 -8.41 6.98
N ARG A 188 32.25 -8.57 5.74
CA ARG A 188 31.77 -7.73 4.62
C ARG A 188 30.29 -7.89 4.31
N VAL A 189 29.73 -9.11 4.45
CA VAL A 189 28.30 -9.36 4.29
C VAL A 189 27.48 -8.64 5.37
N PHE A 190 27.98 -8.59 6.62
CA PHE A 190 27.30 -7.90 7.71
C PHE A 190 27.46 -6.37 7.66
N ASP A 191 28.50 -5.87 7.00
CA ASP A 191 28.75 -4.43 6.84
C ASP A 191 27.91 -3.82 5.70
N LYS A 192 27.44 -4.64 4.76
CA LYS A 192 26.56 -4.23 3.64
C LYS A 192 25.09 -4.40 3.97
#